data_bc1596a1346c2118f8ca2a37fede9025
#
_entry.id   bc1596a1346c2118f8ca2a37fede9025
#
_cell.length_a   1.000
_cell.length_b   1.000
_cell.length_c   1.000
_cell.angle_alpha   90.00
_cell.angle_beta   90.00
_cell.angle_gamma   90.00
#
_symmetry.space_group_name_H-M   'P 1'
#
loop_
_entity.id
_entity.type
_entity.pdbx_description
1 polymer ?
#
loop_
_entity_poly.entity_id
_entity_poly.type
_entity_poly.pdbx_seq_one_letter_code
_entity_poly.pdbx_strand_id
1 'polypeptide(L)'
;MKKLKLIYFLLAICAFSSCLDEDPQYALNSESVFLDKNTAQLALLSCYGQLTTYDGFGQAAQELLVGASGLGWAQTNAGDQDRYVSLNASSGCTITKMYWRSLYKTVSETTFFVENMKASPLDEDFKTGLVAQAKFLRGFAYYHLLTTFGGVPLRNTIPSLETLSIPRASEEEIVAQIEEDWKAAISGLPETSDAGKASGLAARAYLAKLYWYLGWQGKESASDKTYWDLALEQCELV
;
A
#
# COMPACT_ATOMS: atom_id res chain seq x y z
N MET A 1 -21.77 45.51 -46.21
CA MET A 1 -21.69 44.00 -46.08
C MET A 1 -20.33 43.51 -45.59
N LYS A 2 -19.16 44.00 -46.05
CA LYS A 2 -17.83 43.54 -45.56
C LYS A 2 -17.58 43.84 -44.07
N LYS A 3 -17.96 45.01 -43.57
CA LYS A 3 -17.80 45.36 -42.14
C LYS A 3 -18.66 44.49 -41.20
N LEU A 4 -19.86 44.09 -41.64
CA LEU A 4 -20.74 43.22 -40.86
C LEU A 4 -20.18 41.80 -40.73
N LYS A 5 -19.60 41.28 -41.82
CA LYS A 5 -18.92 39.96 -41.79
C LYS A 5 -17.69 39.95 -40.87
N LEU A 6 -16.95 41.06 -40.81
CA LEU A 6 -15.80 41.20 -39.91
C LEU A 6 -16.22 41.21 -38.44
N ILE A 7 -17.35 41.84 -38.10
CA ILE A 7 -17.91 41.87 -36.73
C ILE A 7 -18.36 40.47 -36.29
N TYR A 8 -19.02 39.71 -37.17
CA TYR A 8 -19.40 38.31 -36.86
C TYR A 8 -18.19 37.39 -36.71
N PHE A 9 -17.13 37.63 -37.50
CA PHE A 9 -15.88 36.85 -37.37
C PHE A 9 -15.15 37.15 -36.06
N LEU A 10 -15.10 38.39 -35.62
CA LEU A 10 -14.54 38.81 -34.34
C LEU A 10 -15.36 38.27 -33.16
N LEU A 11 -16.71 38.31 -33.24
CA LEU A 11 -17.59 37.71 -32.24
C LEU A 11 -17.43 36.20 -32.13
N ALA A 12 -17.22 35.50 -33.25
CA ALA A 12 -16.94 34.08 -33.27
C ALA A 12 -15.59 33.73 -32.59
N ILE A 13 -14.54 34.54 -32.83
CA ILE A 13 -13.24 34.36 -32.17
C ILE A 13 -13.35 34.53 -30.64
N CYS A 14 -14.11 35.53 -30.17
CA CYS A 14 -14.35 35.71 -28.73
C CYS A 14 -15.16 34.58 -28.10
N ALA A 15 -16.03 33.88 -28.86
CA ALA A 15 -16.77 32.73 -28.36
C ALA A 15 -15.92 31.46 -28.19
N PHE A 16 -14.77 31.36 -28.90
CA PHE A 16 -13.83 30.24 -28.75
C PHE A 16 -12.70 30.50 -27.76
N SER A 17 -12.57 31.71 -27.20
CA SER A 17 -11.58 32.01 -26.16
C SER A 17 -12.07 31.75 -24.74
N SER A 18 -13.23 31.14 -24.56
CA SER A 18 -13.66 30.59 -23.27
C SER A 18 -12.93 29.27 -23.02
N CYS A 19 -11.62 29.33 -22.82
CA CYS A 19 -10.95 28.33 -21.99
C CYS A 19 -11.50 28.54 -20.58
N LEU A 20 -12.47 27.73 -20.22
CA LEU A 20 -12.86 27.53 -18.86
C LEU A 20 -11.69 26.82 -18.16
N ASP A 21 -10.72 27.57 -17.67
CA ASP A 21 -9.94 27.20 -16.52
C ASP A 21 -10.89 27.27 -15.30
N GLU A 22 -11.87 26.40 -15.26
CA GLU A 22 -12.56 26.10 -14.03
C GLU A 22 -11.58 25.30 -13.18
N ASP A 23 -10.89 25.97 -12.29
CA ASP A 23 -10.40 25.30 -11.08
C ASP A 23 -11.64 24.66 -10.44
N PRO A 24 -11.74 23.33 -10.44
CA PRO A 24 -12.89 22.66 -9.84
C PRO A 24 -12.87 22.98 -8.35
N GLN A 25 -13.65 23.96 -7.91
CA GLN A 25 -13.73 24.43 -6.51
C GLN A 25 -14.05 23.32 -5.51
N TYR A 26 -14.40 22.12 -6.00
CA TYR A 26 -14.76 20.94 -5.22
C TYR A 26 -13.98 19.68 -5.61
N ALA A 27 -13.07 19.72 -6.59
CA ALA A 27 -12.21 18.57 -6.86
C ALA A 27 -11.06 18.58 -5.86
N LEU A 28 -11.02 17.58 -5.00
CA LEU A 28 -9.87 17.27 -4.16
C LEU A 28 -8.69 16.95 -5.11
N ASN A 29 -7.76 17.88 -5.24
CA ASN A 29 -6.49 17.62 -5.91
C ASN A 29 -5.44 17.16 -4.87
N SER A 30 -4.33 16.60 -5.35
CA SER A 30 -3.26 16.09 -4.48
C SER A 30 -2.69 17.14 -3.52
N GLU A 31 -2.78 18.43 -3.87
CA GLU A 31 -2.28 19.52 -3.04
C GLU A 31 -3.27 19.89 -1.93
N SER A 32 -4.57 19.93 -2.22
CA SER A 32 -5.61 20.33 -1.26
C SER A 32 -5.95 19.27 -0.24
N VAL A 33 -5.80 17.98 -0.56
CA VAL A 33 -6.13 16.85 0.32
C VAL A 33 -5.33 16.88 1.63
N PHE A 34 -4.09 17.31 1.59
CA PHE A 34 -3.17 17.30 2.74
C PHE A 34 -3.11 18.63 3.51
N LEU A 35 -4.00 19.58 3.18
CA LEU A 35 -4.10 20.87 3.88
C LEU A 35 -5.13 20.87 5.01
N ASP A 36 -6.07 19.93 5.01
CA ASP A 36 -7.16 19.82 5.99
C ASP A 36 -7.14 18.46 6.69
N LYS A 37 -7.48 18.44 8.00
CA LYS A 37 -7.43 17.22 8.82
C LYS A 37 -8.42 16.16 8.34
N ASN A 38 -9.63 16.55 7.94
CA ASN A 38 -10.66 15.59 7.53
C ASN A 38 -10.31 14.95 6.19
N THR A 39 -9.84 15.76 5.21
CA THR A 39 -9.44 15.24 3.90
C THR A 39 -8.20 14.35 3.99
N ALA A 40 -7.25 14.69 4.85
CA ALA A 40 -6.09 13.83 5.13
C ALA A 40 -6.50 12.49 5.76
N GLN A 41 -7.47 12.48 6.70
CA GLN A 41 -8.02 11.25 7.26
C GLN A 41 -8.76 10.41 6.22
N LEU A 42 -9.53 11.03 5.33
CA LEU A 42 -10.20 10.33 4.22
C LEU A 42 -9.20 9.71 3.25
N ALA A 43 -8.09 10.41 2.96
CA ALA A 43 -7.01 9.87 2.13
C ALA A 43 -6.36 8.64 2.79
N LEU A 44 -6.13 8.67 4.11
CA LEU A 44 -5.65 7.49 4.84
C LEU A 44 -6.68 6.35 4.80
N LEU A 45 -7.97 6.64 4.94
CA LEU A 45 -9.02 5.64 4.86
C LEU A 45 -9.05 4.95 3.48
N SER A 46 -8.72 5.68 2.41
CA SER A 46 -8.54 5.10 1.08
C SER A 46 -7.43 4.02 1.07
N CYS A 47 -6.32 4.26 1.78
CA CYS A 47 -5.24 3.26 1.90
C CYS A 47 -5.74 1.96 2.59
N TYR A 48 -6.56 2.08 3.64
CA TYR A 48 -7.20 0.90 4.26
C TYR A 48 -8.17 0.21 3.30
N GLY A 49 -8.93 0.99 2.53
CA GLY A 49 -9.91 0.48 1.57
C GLY A 49 -9.30 -0.43 0.50
N GLN A 50 -8.04 -0.22 0.14
CA GLN A 50 -7.35 -1.08 -0.82
C GLN A 50 -7.21 -2.53 -0.35
N LEU A 51 -7.04 -2.75 0.95
CA LEU A 51 -6.91 -4.10 1.52
C LEU A 51 -8.21 -4.90 1.40
N THR A 52 -9.37 -4.24 1.45
CA THR A 52 -10.69 -4.90 1.42
C THR A 52 -11.23 -5.14 0.02
N THR A 53 -10.49 -4.74 -1.01
CA THR A 53 -10.92 -4.95 -2.41
C THR A 53 -10.99 -6.43 -2.77
N TYR A 54 -11.79 -6.76 -3.78
CA TYR A 54 -11.88 -8.11 -4.33
C TYR A 54 -10.51 -8.68 -4.74
N ASP A 55 -9.69 -7.86 -5.38
CA ASP A 55 -8.33 -8.21 -5.84
C ASP A 55 -7.34 -8.38 -4.66
N GLY A 56 -7.70 -7.91 -3.46
CA GLY A 56 -6.91 -7.98 -2.24
C GLY A 56 -7.40 -9.05 -1.25
N PHE A 57 -7.56 -8.64 0.00
CA PHE A 57 -7.99 -9.53 1.08
C PHE A 57 -9.50 -9.81 1.08
N GLY A 58 -10.29 -9.13 0.23
CA GLY A 58 -11.70 -9.45 0.05
C GLY A 58 -11.92 -10.83 -0.56
N GLN A 59 -11.06 -11.26 -1.51
CA GLN A 59 -11.13 -12.60 -2.11
C GLN A 59 -9.78 -13.16 -2.54
N ALA A 60 -8.99 -12.47 -3.39
CA ALA A 60 -7.82 -13.04 -4.04
C ALA A 60 -6.79 -13.59 -3.03
N ALA A 61 -6.55 -12.88 -1.92
CA ALA A 61 -5.67 -13.36 -0.86
C ALA A 61 -6.17 -14.66 -0.22
N GLN A 62 -7.48 -14.77 0.02
CA GLN A 62 -8.06 -15.96 0.62
C GLN A 62 -7.94 -17.16 -0.31
N GLU A 63 -8.27 -16.99 -1.58
CA GLU A 63 -8.17 -18.05 -2.58
C GLU A 63 -6.72 -18.54 -2.75
N LEU A 64 -5.76 -17.60 -2.78
CA LEU A 64 -4.34 -17.93 -2.92
C LEU A 64 -3.80 -18.60 -1.65
N LEU A 65 -3.95 -17.97 -0.48
CA LEU A 65 -3.32 -18.42 0.75
C LEU A 65 -4.01 -19.66 1.34
N VAL A 66 -5.34 -19.68 1.35
CA VAL A 66 -6.10 -20.82 1.89
C VAL A 66 -6.05 -22.00 0.92
N GLY A 67 -6.13 -21.74 -0.39
CA GLY A 67 -5.99 -22.79 -1.41
C GLY A 67 -4.66 -23.51 -1.33
N ALA A 68 -3.56 -22.74 -1.26
CA ALA A 68 -2.20 -23.30 -1.19
C ALA A 68 -1.87 -23.96 0.17
N SER A 69 -2.61 -23.65 1.25
CA SER A 69 -2.36 -24.21 2.59
C SER A 69 -2.82 -25.65 2.77
N GLY A 70 -3.60 -26.21 1.86
CA GLY A 70 -4.26 -27.49 2.00
C GLY A 70 -5.50 -27.49 2.92
N LEU A 71 -5.86 -26.34 3.49
CA LEU A 71 -7.07 -26.16 4.31
C LEU A 71 -8.29 -25.78 3.49
N GLY A 72 -8.09 -25.42 2.23
CA GLY A 72 -9.13 -25.02 1.30
C GLY A 72 -9.44 -26.09 0.27
N TRP A 73 -10.64 -26.02 -0.26
CA TRP A 73 -11.11 -26.82 -1.39
C TRP A 73 -11.61 -25.87 -2.46
N ALA A 74 -11.24 -26.12 -3.72
CA ALA A 74 -11.81 -25.45 -4.87
C ALA A 74 -12.96 -26.27 -5.44
N GLN A 75 -14.05 -25.59 -5.82
CA GLN A 75 -15.13 -26.24 -6.56
C GLN A 75 -14.62 -26.68 -7.94
N THR A 76 -14.99 -27.84 -8.40
CA THR A 76 -14.66 -28.35 -9.74
C THR A 76 -15.00 -27.31 -10.82
N ASN A 77 -14.04 -27.02 -11.70
CA ASN A 77 -14.12 -25.97 -12.73
C ASN A 77 -14.07 -24.52 -12.22
N ALA A 78 -13.51 -24.29 -11.04
CA ALA A 78 -13.35 -22.95 -10.47
C ALA A 78 -12.20 -22.14 -11.10
N GLY A 79 -11.72 -22.51 -12.28
CA GLY A 79 -10.68 -21.78 -12.99
C GLY A 79 -9.32 -21.89 -12.31
N ASP A 80 -8.73 -20.72 -11.97
CA ASP A 80 -7.40 -20.68 -11.32
C ASP A 80 -7.39 -21.24 -9.89
N GLN A 81 -8.53 -21.36 -9.20
CA GLN A 81 -8.61 -21.87 -7.82
C GLN A 81 -8.10 -23.29 -7.70
N ASP A 82 -8.41 -24.16 -8.66
CA ASP A 82 -7.93 -25.55 -8.70
C ASP A 82 -6.38 -25.61 -8.71
N ARG A 83 -5.73 -24.63 -9.29
CA ARG A 83 -4.27 -24.57 -9.41
C ARG A 83 -3.58 -24.33 -8.08
N TYR A 84 -4.21 -23.56 -7.17
CA TYR A 84 -3.66 -23.32 -5.83
C TYR A 84 -3.84 -24.54 -4.94
N VAL A 85 -5.01 -25.16 -4.97
CA VAL A 85 -5.30 -26.40 -4.23
C VAL A 85 -4.40 -27.55 -4.69
N SER A 86 -4.16 -27.67 -6.00
CA SER A 86 -3.28 -28.69 -6.58
C SER A 86 -1.79 -28.34 -6.56
N LEU A 87 -1.41 -27.19 -5.98
CA LEU A 87 -0.04 -26.65 -5.95
C LEU A 87 0.59 -26.49 -7.34
N ASN A 88 -0.24 -26.23 -8.36
CA ASN A 88 0.16 -26.02 -9.77
C ASN A 88 -0.11 -24.57 -10.23
N ALA A 89 -0.04 -23.63 -9.30
CA ALA A 89 -0.19 -22.22 -9.60
C ALA A 89 1.04 -21.66 -10.31
N SER A 90 0.82 -20.66 -11.17
CA SER A 90 1.87 -19.97 -11.92
C SER A 90 1.64 -18.46 -11.91
N SER A 91 2.67 -17.71 -12.34
CA SER A 91 2.55 -16.25 -12.54
C SER A 91 1.50 -15.86 -13.60
N GLY A 92 1.06 -16.81 -14.43
CA GLY A 92 -0.01 -16.62 -15.40
C GLY A 92 -1.41 -16.63 -14.80
N CYS A 93 -1.60 -17.15 -13.58
CA CYS A 93 -2.90 -17.22 -12.92
C CYS A 93 -3.48 -15.83 -12.66
N THR A 94 -4.77 -15.67 -12.90
CA THR A 94 -5.49 -14.41 -12.72
C THR A 94 -5.43 -13.93 -11.25
N ILE A 95 -5.67 -14.86 -10.32
CA ILE A 95 -5.63 -14.57 -8.87
C ILE A 95 -4.25 -14.09 -8.42
N THR A 96 -3.14 -14.70 -8.90
CA THR A 96 -1.78 -14.24 -8.62
C THR A 96 -1.58 -12.78 -9.05
N LYS A 97 -2.05 -12.44 -10.28
CA LYS A 97 -1.95 -11.08 -10.82
C LYS A 97 -2.81 -10.08 -10.06
N MET A 98 -4.02 -10.48 -9.67
CA MET A 98 -4.93 -9.65 -8.88
C MET A 98 -4.31 -9.32 -7.54
N TYR A 99 -3.81 -10.33 -6.82
CA TYR A 99 -3.16 -10.16 -5.52
C TYR A 99 -1.92 -9.26 -5.60
N TRP A 100 -1.02 -9.51 -6.56
CA TRP A 100 0.13 -8.66 -6.84
C TRP A 100 -0.28 -7.19 -7.07
N ARG A 101 -1.25 -6.97 -7.95
CA ARG A 101 -1.73 -5.63 -8.29
C ARG A 101 -2.34 -4.91 -7.09
N SER A 102 -3.12 -5.60 -6.27
CA SER A 102 -3.73 -5.03 -5.07
C SER A 102 -2.69 -4.62 -4.04
N LEU A 103 -1.69 -5.48 -3.78
CA LEU A 103 -0.60 -5.16 -2.86
C LEU A 103 0.21 -3.95 -3.33
N TYR A 104 0.56 -3.88 -4.63
CA TYR A 104 1.27 -2.72 -5.18
C TYR A 104 0.43 -1.46 -5.23
N LYS A 105 -0.89 -1.58 -5.35
CA LYS A 105 -1.79 -0.43 -5.22
C LYS A 105 -1.76 0.11 -3.79
N THR A 106 -1.78 -0.77 -2.79
CA THR A 106 -1.61 -0.38 -1.38
C THR A 106 -0.25 0.29 -1.15
N VAL A 107 0.86 -0.27 -1.67
CA VAL A 107 2.20 0.35 -1.59
C VAL A 107 2.19 1.73 -2.22
N SER A 108 1.59 1.88 -3.41
CA SER A 108 1.56 3.15 -4.13
C SER A 108 0.78 4.23 -3.36
N GLU A 109 -0.42 3.91 -2.88
CA GLU A 109 -1.27 4.85 -2.13
C GLU A 109 -0.66 5.25 -0.79
N THR A 110 -0.11 4.29 -0.06
CA THR A 110 0.55 4.57 1.22
C THR A 110 1.85 5.36 1.04
N THR A 111 2.64 5.07 0.00
CA THR A 111 3.84 5.85 -0.33
C THR A 111 3.46 7.27 -0.73
N PHE A 112 2.46 7.43 -1.59
CA PHE A 112 1.94 8.74 -1.97
C PHE A 112 1.47 9.53 -0.73
N PHE A 113 0.74 8.88 0.17
CA PHE A 113 0.28 9.47 1.42
C PHE A 113 1.46 9.96 2.29
N VAL A 114 2.43 9.07 2.56
CA VAL A 114 3.60 9.38 3.40
C VAL A 114 4.41 10.54 2.82
N GLU A 115 4.67 10.55 1.51
CA GLU A 115 5.46 11.59 0.87
C GLU A 115 4.75 12.97 0.89
N ASN A 116 3.45 13.01 0.62
CA ASN A 116 2.70 14.28 0.64
C ASN A 116 2.49 14.82 2.07
N MET A 117 2.35 13.94 3.07
CA MET A 117 2.26 14.38 4.46
C MET A 117 3.52 15.08 4.97
N LYS A 118 4.68 14.86 4.38
CA LYS A 118 5.92 15.58 4.75
C LYS A 118 5.81 17.07 4.52
N ALA A 119 5.15 17.50 3.44
CA ALA A 119 4.96 18.90 3.07
C ALA A 119 3.67 19.52 3.64
N SER A 120 2.84 18.72 4.31
CA SER A 120 1.57 19.18 4.89
C SER A 120 1.81 20.17 6.04
N PRO A 121 1.04 21.28 6.11
CA PRO A 121 1.12 22.25 7.20
C PRO A 121 0.38 21.83 8.47
N LEU A 122 -0.19 20.62 8.49
CA LEU A 122 -0.91 20.09 9.65
C LEU A 122 0.03 19.89 10.85
N ASP A 123 -0.55 19.86 12.03
CA ASP A 123 0.13 19.63 13.30
C ASP A 123 0.97 18.34 13.28
N GLU A 124 2.20 18.38 13.82
CA GLU A 124 3.16 17.28 13.73
C GLU A 124 2.68 16.01 14.45
N ASP A 125 2.05 16.14 15.63
CA ASP A 125 1.54 14.96 16.36
C ASP A 125 0.43 14.29 15.57
N PHE A 126 -0.46 15.09 14.95
CA PHE A 126 -1.51 14.57 14.09
C PHE A 126 -0.94 13.88 12.84
N LYS A 127 0.04 14.49 12.18
CA LYS A 127 0.72 13.89 11.01
C LYS A 127 1.42 12.58 11.38
N THR A 128 2.13 12.56 12.53
CA THR A 128 2.86 11.38 12.99
C THR A 128 1.94 10.18 13.13
N GLY A 129 0.76 10.34 13.75
CA GLY A 129 -0.19 9.25 13.90
C GLY A 129 -0.76 8.74 12.58
N LEU A 130 -1.03 9.62 11.61
CA LEU A 130 -1.51 9.21 10.28
C LEU A 130 -0.41 8.54 9.45
N VAL A 131 0.79 9.10 9.45
CA VAL A 131 1.95 8.52 8.75
C VAL A 131 2.32 7.15 9.33
N ALA A 132 2.24 6.98 10.65
CA ALA A 132 2.48 5.69 11.29
C ALA A 132 1.47 4.61 10.84
N GLN A 133 0.19 4.97 10.69
CA GLN A 133 -0.81 4.05 10.12
C GLN A 133 -0.50 3.71 8.66
N ALA A 134 -0.17 4.70 7.81
CA ALA A 134 0.18 4.47 6.42
C ALA A 134 1.42 3.58 6.28
N LYS A 135 2.46 3.79 7.12
CA LYS A 135 3.65 2.94 7.17
C LYS A 135 3.30 1.51 7.62
N PHE A 136 2.41 1.35 8.62
CA PHE A 136 1.94 0.02 8.99
C PHE A 136 1.33 -0.73 7.79
N LEU A 137 0.47 -0.07 7.02
CA LEU A 137 -0.17 -0.65 5.84
C LEU A 137 0.83 -0.96 4.72
N ARG A 138 1.84 -0.10 4.53
CA ARG A 138 2.90 -0.33 3.54
C ARG A 138 3.76 -1.53 3.92
N GLY A 139 4.20 -1.62 5.16
CA GLY A 139 4.91 -2.79 5.69
C GLY A 139 4.10 -4.07 5.57
N PHE A 140 2.77 -4.01 5.84
CA PHE A 140 1.85 -5.12 5.64
C PHE A 140 1.81 -5.58 4.18
N ALA A 141 1.70 -4.66 3.23
CA ALA A 141 1.71 -5.00 1.82
C ALA A 141 3.05 -5.62 1.38
N TYR A 142 4.17 -5.05 1.82
CA TYR A 142 5.49 -5.62 1.52
C TYR A 142 5.73 -6.98 2.20
N TYR A 143 5.23 -7.21 3.41
CA TYR A 143 5.28 -8.52 4.05
C TYR A 143 4.60 -9.59 3.20
N HIS A 144 3.42 -9.30 2.68
CA HIS A 144 2.70 -10.22 1.80
C HIS A 144 3.37 -10.38 0.43
N LEU A 145 3.97 -9.32 -0.11
CA LEU A 145 4.78 -9.40 -1.32
C LEU A 145 6.02 -10.29 -1.10
N LEU A 146 6.75 -10.09 -0.01
CA LEU A 146 7.93 -10.87 0.36
C LEU A 146 7.60 -12.35 0.52
N THR A 147 6.60 -12.67 1.34
CA THR A 147 6.25 -14.06 1.69
C THR A 147 5.65 -14.84 0.51
N THR A 148 5.10 -14.15 -0.49
CA THR A 148 4.48 -14.80 -1.65
C THR A 148 5.38 -14.81 -2.89
N PHE A 149 6.21 -13.76 -3.08
CA PHE A 149 6.94 -13.54 -4.33
C PHE A 149 8.45 -13.38 -4.15
N GLY A 150 8.97 -13.41 -2.91
CA GLY A 150 10.37 -13.17 -2.59
C GLY A 150 10.76 -11.70 -2.76
N GLY A 151 11.98 -11.43 -3.26
CA GLY A 151 12.41 -10.09 -3.61
C GLY A 151 11.52 -9.48 -4.70
N VAL A 152 11.12 -8.21 -4.53
CA VAL A 152 10.17 -7.49 -5.40
C VAL A 152 10.65 -6.05 -5.64
N PRO A 153 10.13 -5.32 -6.66
CA PRO A 153 10.47 -3.91 -6.85
C PRO A 153 10.16 -3.06 -5.62
N LEU A 154 11.17 -2.38 -5.06
CA LEU A 154 11.02 -1.52 -3.88
C LEU A 154 10.58 -0.11 -4.30
N ARG A 155 9.34 0.27 -3.96
CA ARG A 155 8.74 1.56 -4.27
C ARG A 155 8.39 2.31 -2.98
N ASN A 156 9.40 2.98 -2.43
CA ASN A 156 9.27 3.79 -1.21
C ASN A 156 9.25 5.31 -1.48
N THR A 157 9.26 5.71 -2.75
CA THR A 157 9.10 7.10 -3.22
C THR A 157 8.05 7.17 -4.32
N ILE A 158 7.49 8.36 -4.57
CA ILE A 158 6.57 8.59 -5.68
C ILE A 158 7.31 8.37 -7.00
N PRO A 159 6.81 7.51 -7.91
CA PRO A 159 7.49 7.23 -9.17
C PRO A 159 7.59 8.47 -10.06
N SER A 160 8.77 8.68 -10.65
CA SER A 160 8.99 9.59 -11.79
C SER A 160 9.00 8.80 -13.10
N LEU A 161 9.05 9.48 -14.24
CA LEU A 161 9.19 8.83 -15.54
C LEU A 161 10.44 7.94 -15.63
N GLU A 162 11.52 8.32 -14.94
CA GLU A 162 12.79 7.60 -14.90
C GLU A 162 12.71 6.34 -14.01
N THR A 163 11.85 6.35 -12.99
CA THR A 163 11.68 5.28 -12.01
C THR A 163 10.46 4.41 -12.25
N LEU A 164 9.77 4.54 -13.39
CA LEU A 164 8.60 3.71 -13.73
C LEU A 164 8.97 2.22 -13.80
N SER A 165 10.13 1.90 -14.33
CA SER A 165 10.63 0.51 -14.43
C SER A 165 11.88 0.37 -13.55
N ILE A 166 11.75 -0.38 -12.46
CA ILE A 166 12.85 -0.70 -11.56
C ILE A 166 12.97 -2.22 -11.42
N PRO A 167 14.20 -2.74 -11.22
CA PRO A 167 14.42 -4.17 -10.99
C PRO A 167 13.80 -4.62 -9.65
N ARG A 168 13.76 -5.92 -9.42
CA ARG A 168 13.47 -6.46 -8.10
C ARG A 168 14.59 -6.09 -7.15
N ALA A 169 14.22 -5.65 -5.97
CA ALA A 169 15.11 -5.56 -4.82
C ALA A 169 15.35 -6.95 -4.23
N SER A 170 16.41 -7.11 -3.46
CA SER A 170 16.67 -8.33 -2.71
C SER A 170 15.64 -8.54 -1.59
N GLU A 171 15.54 -9.76 -1.07
CA GLU A 171 14.69 -10.03 0.09
C GLU A 171 15.14 -9.21 1.30
N GLU A 172 16.44 -9.04 1.50
CA GLU A 172 17.04 -8.28 2.60
C GLU A 172 16.64 -6.79 2.53
N GLU A 173 16.62 -6.18 1.34
CA GLU A 173 16.16 -4.81 1.14
C GLU A 173 14.68 -4.65 1.46
N ILE A 174 13.85 -5.64 1.08
CA ILE A 174 12.43 -5.64 1.42
C ILE A 174 12.20 -5.83 2.92
N VAL A 175 12.95 -6.72 3.57
CA VAL A 175 12.92 -6.92 5.03
C VAL A 175 13.27 -5.62 5.74
N ALA A 176 14.33 -4.94 5.33
CA ALA A 176 14.74 -3.67 5.92
C ALA A 176 13.64 -2.59 5.81
N GLN A 177 12.94 -2.52 4.66
CA GLN A 177 11.82 -1.60 4.47
C GLN A 177 10.64 -1.95 5.39
N ILE A 178 10.30 -3.23 5.53
CA ILE A 178 9.21 -3.67 6.43
C ILE A 178 9.55 -3.35 7.88
N GLU A 179 10.79 -3.61 8.29
CA GLU A 179 11.26 -3.29 9.64
C GLU A 179 11.20 -1.79 9.94
N GLU A 180 11.68 -0.96 9.02
CA GLU A 180 11.61 0.50 9.14
C GLU A 180 10.17 0.96 9.34
N ASP A 181 9.27 0.48 8.48
CA ASP A 181 7.87 0.89 8.50
C ASP A 181 7.16 0.44 9.78
N TRP A 182 7.37 -0.79 10.23
CA TRP A 182 6.70 -1.28 11.44
C TRP A 182 7.34 -0.74 12.73
N LYS A 183 8.64 -0.52 12.77
CA LYS A 183 9.28 0.18 13.90
C LYS A 183 8.78 1.62 14.02
N ALA A 184 8.59 2.33 12.90
CA ALA A 184 7.97 3.65 12.89
C ALA A 184 6.49 3.60 13.34
N ALA A 185 5.74 2.57 12.92
CA ALA A 185 4.36 2.37 13.36
C ALA A 185 4.28 2.09 14.88
N ILE A 186 5.16 1.25 15.43
CA ILE A 186 5.24 0.97 16.87
C ILE A 186 5.48 2.26 17.67
N SER A 187 6.34 3.13 17.17
CA SER A 187 6.69 4.38 17.87
C SER A 187 5.63 5.49 17.73
N GLY A 188 4.89 5.51 16.61
CA GLY A 188 3.96 6.58 16.26
C GLY A 188 2.49 6.26 16.53
N LEU A 189 2.15 5.02 16.89
CA LEU A 189 0.78 4.60 17.19
C LEU A 189 0.55 4.36 18.68
N PRO A 190 -0.66 4.58 19.18
CA PRO A 190 -1.04 4.10 20.51
C PRO A 190 -0.96 2.57 20.56
N GLU A 191 -0.70 2.01 21.75
CA GLU A 191 -0.64 0.54 21.93
C GLU A 191 -1.90 -0.13 21.41
N THR A 192 -3.07 0.42 21.74
CA THR A 192 -4.38 -0.05 21.26
C THR A 192 -5.08 1.04 20.47
N SER A 193 -5.92 0.67 19.53
CA SER A 193 -6.69 1.57 18.66
C SER A 193 -8.14 1.10 18.57
N ASP A 194 -9.00 1.97 18.05
CA ASP A 194 -10.36 1.59 17.67
C ASP A 194 -10.35 0.42 16.66
N ALA A 195 -11.42 -0.36 16.66
CA ALA A 195 -11.57 -1.46 15.71
C ALA A 195 -11.40 -0.99 14.26
N GLY A 196 -10.62 -1.72 13.48
CA GLY A 196 -10.33 -1.40 12.09
C GLY A 196 -9.18 -0.43 11.85
N LYS A 197 -8.52 0.06 12.89
CA LYS A 197 -7.31 0.91 12.78
C LYS A 197 -6.06 0.15 13.24
N ALA A 198 -4.92 0.48 12.65
CA ALA A 198 -3.64 -0.04 13.10
C ALA A 198 -3.30 0.46 14.52
N SER A 199 -2.62 -0.37 15.29
CA SER A 199 -2.13 -0.06 16.64
C SER A 199 -0.66 -0.46 16.79
N GLY A 200 0.00 0.04 17.83
CA GLY A 200 1.37 -0.33 18.16
C GLY A 200 1.51 -1.82 18.43
N LEU A 201 0.56 -2.42 19.16
CA LEU A 201 0.55 -3.87 19.41
C LEU A 201 0.36 -4.67 18.12
N ALA A 202 -0.51 -4.24 17.21
CA ALA A 202 -0.63 -4.89 15.91
C ALA A 202 0.68 -4.84 15.11
N ALA A 203 1.38 -3.69 15.12
CA ALA A 203 2.66 -3.56 14.46
C ALA A 203 3.74 -4.47 15.08
N ARG A 204 3.78 -4.61 16.42
CA ARG A 204 4.66 -5.56 17.11
C ARG A 204 4.36 -7.00 16.74
N ALA A 205 3.09 -7.39 16.73
CA ALA A 205 2.69 -8.74 16.38
C ALA A 205 3.09 -9.10 14.94
N TYR A 206 2.97 -8.14 14.00
CA TYR A 206 3.43 -8.34 12.62
C TYR A 206 4.96 -8.36 12.51
N LEU A 207 5.67 -7.56 13.29
CA LEU A 207 7.13 -7.61 13.35
C LEU A 207 7.63 -8.96 13.91
N ALA A 208 7.00 -9.48 14.98
CA ALA A 208 7.25 -10.81 15.50
C ALA A 208 7.03 -11.89 14.42
N LYS A 209 5.94 -11.76 13.65
CA LYS A 209 5.63 -12.69 12.57
C LYS A 209 6.65 -12.64 11.42
N LEU A 210 7.18 -11.47 11.09
CA LEU A 210 8.28 -11.33 10.13
C LEU A 210 9.53 -12.05 10.61
N TYR A 211 9.95 -11.81 11.85
CA TYR A 211 11.13 -12.44 12.43
C TYR A 211 10.97 -13.97 12.55
N TRP A 212 9.80 -14.42 12.94
CA TRP A 212 9.48 -15.86 12.93
C TRP A 212 9.63 -16.46 11.51
N TYR A 213 9.11 -15.79 10.49
CA TYR A 213 9.23 -16.23 9.10
C TYR A 213 10.69 -16.30 8.64
N LEU A 214 11.51 -15.30 8.95
CA LEU A 214 12.93 -15.29 8.61
C LEU A 214 13.74 -16.35 9.36
N GLY A 215 13.44 -16.57 10.65
CA GLY A 215 14.04 -17.65 11.43
C GLY A 215 13.68 -19.03 10.86
N TRP A 216 12.43 -19.22 10.45
CA TRP A 216 12.01 -20.48 9.81
C TRP A 216 12.70 -20.71 8.45
N GLN A 217 13.01 -19.66 7.73
CA GLN A 217 13.79 -19.70 6.49
C GLN A 217 15.29 -19.95 6.71
N GLY A 218 15.76 -20.01 7.97
CA GLY A 218 17.17 -20.15 8.29
C GLY A 218 18.01 -18.91 7.96
N LYS A 219 17.39 -17.73 7.85
CA LYS A 219 18.11 -16.48 7.62
C LYS A 219 18.88 -16.06 8.87
N GLU A 220 20.05 -15.44 8.67
CA GLU A 220 20.83 -14.84 9.75
C GLU A 220 20.42 -13.38 9.94
N SER A 221 20.28 -12.96 11.19
CA SER A 221 20.05 -11.58 11.55
C SER A 221 21.35 -10.77 11.46
N ALA A 222 21.24 -9.49 11.13
CA ALA A 222 22.35 -8.57 11.18
C ALA A 222 22.76 -8.14 12.60
N SER A 223 21.99 -8.55 13.63
CA SER A 223 22.27 -8.30 15.03
C SER A 223 22.91 -9.51 15.72
N ASP A 224 23.38 -9.33 16.97
CA ASP A 224 23.90 -10.42 17.79
C ASP A 224 22.84 -11.45 18.22
N LYS A 225 21.55 -11.20 17.91
CA LYS A 225 20.40 -12.04 18.23
C LYS A 225 19.94 -12.80 16.99
N THR A 226 19.47 -14.02 17.18
CA THR A 226 18.81 -14.75 16.11
C THR A 226 17.42 -14.13 15.79
N TYR A 227 16.87 -14.43 14.62
CA TYR A 227 15.49 -14.02 14.32
C TYR A 227 14.46 -14.68 15.27
N TRP A 228 14.77 -15.82 15.87
CA TRP A 228 13.93 -16.44 16.89
C TRP A 228 13.90 -15.62 18.18
N ASP A 229 15.06 -15.10 18.62
CA ASP A 229 15.17 -14.23 19.79
C ASP A 229 14.42 -12.91 19.54
N LEU A 230 14.59 -12.32 18.36
CA LEU A 230 13.89 -11.09 17.97
C LEU A 230 12.38 -11.29 17.90
N ALA A 231 11.91 -12.44 17.40
CA ALA A 231 10.49 -12.79 17.39
C ALA A 231 9.93 -12.91 18.81
N LEU A 232 10.64 -13.63 19.69
CA LEU A 232 10.25 -13.81 21.09
C LEU A 232 10.13 -12.47 21.81
N GLU A 233 11.12 -11.60 21.68
CA GLU A 233 11.10 -10.26 22.27
C GLU A 233 9.86 -9.45 21.86
N GLN A 234 9.48 -9.48 20.57
CA GLN A 234 8.29 -8.78 20.15
C GLN A 234 7.01 -9.44 20.71
N CYS A 235 6.96 -10.76 20.82
CA CYS A 235 5.82 -11.47 21.41
C CYS A 235 5.63 -11.18 22.90
N GLU A 236 6.72 -10.99 23.64
CA GLU A 236 6.67 -10.66 25.09
C GLU A 236 6.16 -9.23 25.36
N LEU A 237 6.13 -8.38 24.32
CA LEU A 237 5.67 -6.98 24.38
C LEU A 237 4.24 -6.82 23.82
N VAL A 238 3.55 -7.89 23.41
CA VAL A 238 2.17 -7.89 22.95
C VAL A 238 1.24 -8.42 24.04
#